data_a27c7a0fa75e75c63bfad16a35fbdd80
#
_entry.id   a27c7a0fa75e75c63bfad16a35fbdd80
#
_cell.length_a   1.000
_cell.length_b   1.000
_cell.length_c   1.000
_cell.angle_alpha   90.00
_cell.angle_beta   90.00
_cell.angle_gamma   90.00
#
_symmetry.space_group_name_H-M   'P 1'
#
loop_
_entity.id
_entity.type
_entity.pdbx_description
1 polymer ?
#
loop_
_entity_poly.entity_id
_entity_poly.type
_entity_poly.pdbx_seq_one_letter_code
_entity_poly.pdbx_strand_id
1 'polypeptide(L)'
;MKDLISNQLVKYLEARGVKHVFGLCGHTNIAVLAALSKSRKIKFVNTRHEQIAAHAADGYARATKKASVLLSHLSPGLTNAATGVANAALDSIPMVVIAGDVPTHYYGKHPHQEVNLHADASQYEIYRPFVKRVWRVDSPHLFPEIMEKAFTLAESGRPGPVLV
;
A
#
# COMPACT_ATOMS: atom_id res chain seq x y z
N MET A 1 11.37 16.33 17.98
CA MET A 1 11.39 15.99 16.52
C MET A 1 10.03 15.39 16.16
N LYS A 2 9.34 15.93 15.15
CA LYS A 2 8.11 15.29 14.63
C LYS A 2 8.49 13.92 14.07
N ASP A 3 7.76 12.87 14.45
CA ASP A 3 8.02 11.51 14.01
C ASP A 3 7.72 11.38 12.50
N LEU A 4 8.59 10.70 11.76
CA LEU A 4 8.40 10.50 10.32
C LEU A 4 7.12 9.68 10.06
N ILE A 5 6.42 9.96 8.97
CA ILE A 5 5.22 9.21 8.56
C ILE A 5 5.53 7.72 8.42
N SER A 6 6.71 7.35 7.92
CA SER A 6 7.13 5.95 7.85
C SER A 6 7.17 5.26 9.22
N ASN A 7 7.63 5.96 10.27
CA ASN A 7 7.61 5.43 11.63
C ASN A 7 6.18 5.35 12.18
N GLN A 8 5.36 6.36 11.90
CA GLN A 8 3.95 6.37 12.32
C GLN A 8 3.18 5.22 11.67
N LEU A 9 3.43 4.95 10.37
CA LEU A 9 2.87 3.82 9.66
C LEU A 9 3.19 2.50 10.36
N VAL A 10 4.46 2.25 10.66
CA VAL A 10 4.87 1.00 11.30
C VAL A 10 4.25 0.86 12.70
N LYS A 11 4.24 1.93 13.49
CA LYS A 11 3.55 1.94 14.80
C LYS A 11 2.06 1.65 14.67
N TYR A 12 1.39 2.23 13.68
CA TYR A 12 -0.02 1.97 13.40
C TYR A 12 -0.26 0.50 13.03
N LEU A 13 0.54 -0.05 12.12
CA LEU A 13 0.44 -1.46 11.72
C LEU A 13 0.69 -2.42 12.90
N GLU A 14 1.67 -2.09 13.77
CA GLU A 14 1.91 -2.85 15.00
C GLU A 14 0.73 -2.81 15.97
N ALA A 15 0.12 -1.65 16.16
CA ALA A 15 -1.05 -1.47 17.01
C ALA A 15 -2.27 -2.24 16.48
N ARG A 16 -2.43 -2.33 15.15
CA ARG A 16 -3.47 -3.15 14.51
C ARG A 16 -3.18 -4.65 14.54
N GLY A 17 -2.01 -5.05 15.03
CA GLY A 17 -1.62 -6.46 15.11
C GLY A 17 -1.19 -7.08 13.78
N VAL A 18 -0.83 -6.26 12.79
CA VAL A 18 -0.25 -6.72 11.53
C VAL A 18 1.05 -7.46 11.82
N LYS A 19 1.20 -8.67 11.28
CA LYS A 19 2.38 -9.51 11.47
C LYS A 19 3.29 -9.58 10.25
N HIS A 20 2.72 -9.37 9.06
CA HIS A 20 3.43 -9.47 7.80
C HIS A 20 3.06 -8.30 6.89
N VAL A 21 4.08 -7.75 6.24
CA VAL A 21 3.93 -6.82 5.12
C VAL A 21 4.61 -7.47 3.92
N PHE A 22 3.86 -7.64 2.84
CA PHE A 22 4.35 -8.25 1.61
C PHE A 22 4.76 -7.17 0.62
N GLY A 23 5.84 -7.37 -0.13
CA GLY A 23 6.22 -6.33 -1.09
C GLY A 23 7.58 -6.54 -1.74
N LEU A 24 7.99 -5.52 -2.46
CA LEU A 24 9.28 -5.42 -3.09
C LEU A 24 9.89 -4.04 -2.80
N CYS A 25 11.20 -4.01 -2.61
CA CYS A 25 11.92 -2.76 -2.39
C CYS A 25 11.93 -1.90 -3.65
N GLY A 26 11.59 -0.63 -3.50
CA GLY A 26 11.76 0.41 -4.51
C GLY A 26 12.11 1.73 -3.84
N HIS A 27 12.64 2.70 -4.58
CA HIS A 27 13.17 3.92 -3.97
C HIS A 27 12.10 4.75 -3.21
N THR A 28 10.83 4.71 -3.61
CA THR A 28 9.77 5.47 -2.93
C THR A 28 9.31 4.83 -1.62
N ASN A 29 9.66 3.57 -1.34
CA ASN A 29 9.28 2.90 -0.10
C ASN A 29 10.46 2.63 0.86
N ILE A 30 11.67 3.08 0.55
CA ILE A 30 12.88 2.87 1.37
C ILE A 30 12.69 3.34 2.82
N ALA A 31 12.06 4.51 3.02
CA ALA A 31 11.83 5.03 4.37
C ALA A 31 10.90 4.13 5.20
N VAL A 32 9.91 3.51 4.56
CA VAL A 32 9.02 2.53 5.20
C VAL A 32 9.77 1.25 5.52
N LEU A 33 10.61 0.76 4.60
CA LEU A 33 11.44 -0.42 4.83
C LEU A 33 12.44 -0.20 5.96
N ALA A 34 13.06 0.99 6.03
CA ALA A 34 13.95 1.37 7.12
C ALA A 34 13.22 1.45 8.48
N ALA A 35 11.95 1.83 8.50
CA ALA A 35 11.12 1.78 9.70
C ALA A 35 10.73 0.33 10.06
N LEU A 36 10.33 -0.48 9.08
CA LEU A 36 9.99 -1.90 9.27
C LEU A 36 11.18 -2.71 9.78
N SER A 37 12.41 -2.42 9.33
CA SER A 37 13.61 -3.13 9.80
C SER A 37 13.88 -2.99 11.30
N LYS A 38 13.31 -1.96 11.95
CA LYS A 38 13.39 -1.73 13.39
C LYS A 38 12.28 -2.41 14.17
N SER A 39 11.22 -2.85 13.49
CA SER A 39 10.10 -3.55 14.12
C SER A 39 10.49 -4.97 14.50
N ARG A 40 10.17 -5.37 15.74
CA ARG A 40 10.26 -6.76 16.20
C ARG A 40 8.94 -7.52 16.08
N LYS A 41 7.87 -6.85 15.63
CA LYS A 41 6.51 -7.40 15.58
C LYS A 41 6.05 -7.71 14.16
N ILE A 42 6.62 -7.02 13.17
CA ILE A 42 6.23 -7.13 11.76
C ILE A 42 7.39 -7.69 10.95
N LYS A 43 7.12 -8.75 10.20
CA LYS A 43 8.06 -9.31 9.23
C LYS A 43 7.75 -8.74 7.84
N PHE A 44 8.75 -8.13 7.20
CA PHE A 44 8.66 -7.81 5.78
C PHE A 44 8.98 -9.06 4.96
N VAL A 45 8.03 -9.47 4.11
CA VAL A 45 8.16 -10.60 3.19
C VAL A 45 8.55 -10.04 1.83
N ASN A 46 9.85 -9.98 1.58
CA ASN A 46 10.39 -9.50 0.32
C ASN A 46 10.20 -10.55 -0.78
N THR A 47 9.62 -10.14 -1.90
CA THR A 47 9.43 -10.99 -3.09
C THR A 47 10.33 -10.52 -4.23
N ARG A 48 10.32 -11.27 -5.35
CA ARG A 48 11.09 -10.89 -6.54
C ARG A 48 10.23 -10.21 -7.62
N HIS A 49 8.92 -10.09 -7.35
CA HIS A 49 7.97 -9.43 -8.23
C HIS A 49 6.73 -9.05 -7.41
N GLU A 50 6.14 -7.90 -7.66
CA GLU A 50 5.01 -7.39 -6.88
C GLU A 50 3.73 -8.23 -7.06
N GLN A 51 3.56 -8.87 -8.19
CA GLN A 51 2.46 -9.81 -8.40
C GLN A 51 2.53 -10.97 -7.41
N ILE A 52 3.73 -11.51 -7.15
CA ILE A 52 3.94 -12.56 -6.15
C ILE A 52 3.58 -12.04 -4.75
N ALA A 53 4.00 -10.81 -4.43
CA ALA A 53 3.67 -10.17 -3.16
C ALA A 53 2.15 -10.00 -2.98
N ALA A 54 1.45 -9.55 -4.03
CA ALA A 54 0.01 -9.33 -4.00
C ALA A 54 -0.75 -10.67 -3.81
N HIS A 55 -0.38 -11.73 -4.53
CA HIS A 55 -0.99 -13.06 -4.33
C HIS A 55 -0.64 -13.67 -2.97
N ALA A 56 0.56 -13.44 -2.45
CA ALA A 56 0.91 -13.88 -1.09
C ALA A 56 0.09 -13.13 -0.03
N ALA A 57 -0.12 -11.82 -0.21
CA ALA A 57 -0.97 -11.02 0.66
C ALA A 57 -2.44 -11.50 0.59
N ASP A 58 -2.95 -11.80 -0.61
CA ASP A 58 -4.29 -12.38 -0.81
C ASP A 58 -4.43 -13.71 -0.07
N GLY A 59 -3.51 -14.65 -0.29
CA GLY A 59 -3.52 -15.95 0.41
C GLY A 59 -3.45 -15.81 1.94
N TYR A 60 -2.64 -14.86 2.42
CA TYR A 60 -2.53 -14.57 3.86
C TYR A 60 -3.85 -14.04 4.43
N ALA A 61 -4.52 -13.12 3.74
CA ALA A 61 -5.81 -12.60 4.18
C ALA A 61 -6.90 -13.69 4.19
N ARG A 62 -6.92 -14.58 3.20
CA ARG A 62 -7.81 -15.75 3.17
C ARG A 62 -7.61 -16.66 4.38
N ALA A 63 -6.36 -16.92 4.74
CA ALA A 63 -6.03 -17.80 5.88
C ALA A 63 -6.33 -17.15 7.23
N THR A 64 -6.04 -15.87 7.39
CA THR A 64 -6.16 -15.16 8.67
C THR A 64 -7.52 -14.49 8.91
N LYS A 65 -8.31 -14.32 7.86
CA LYS A 65 -9.59 -13.57 7.88
C LYS A 65 -9.43 -12.10 8.32
N LYS A 66 -8.26 -11.53 8.07
CA LYS A 66 -7.90 -10.13 8.39
C LYS A 66 -7.33 -9.45 7.15
N ALA A 67 -7.41 -8.13 7.11
CA ALA A 67 -6.77 -7.37 6.04
C ALA A 67 -5.27 -7.62 6.00
N SER A 68 -4.77 -8.01 4.84
CA SER A 68 -3.33 -8.09 4.57
C SER A 68 -2.78 -6.72 4.15
N VAL A 69 -1.46 -6.58 4.22
CA VAL A 69 -0.77 -5.35 3.82
C VAL A 69 0.20 -5.66 2.68
N LEU A 70 0.00 -4.97 1.57
CA LEU A 70 0.90 -4.96 0.42
C LEU A 70 1.63 -3.62 0.36
N LEU A 71 2.95 -3.63 0.39
CA LEU A 71 3.79 -2.45 0.19
C LEU A 71 4.35 -2.45 -1.23
N SER A 72 3.99 -1.44 -2.00
CA SER A 72 4.39 -1.30 -3.39
C SER A 72 5.23 -0.05 -3.63
N HIS A 73 6.01 -0.10 -4.67
CA HIS A 73 6.64 1.07 -5.27
C HIS A 73 5.62 1.81 -6.14
N LEU A 74 5.94 3.01 -6.62
CA LEU A 74 5.07 3.79 -7.50
C LEU A 74 4.71 3.02 -8.80
N SER A 75 4.42 3.65 -9.90
CA SER A 75 3.76 3.04 -11.08
C SER A 75 4.20 1.63 -11.49
N PRO A 76 5.51 1.27 -11.62
CA PRO A 76 5.87 -0.11 -11.96
C PRO A 76 5.39 -1.13 -10.93
N GLY A 77 5.50 -0.79 -9.64
CA GLY A 77 5.03 -1.66 -8.56
C GLY A 77 3.52 -1.80 -8.55
N LEU A 78 2.79 -0.70 -8.79
CA LEU A 78 1.34 -0.73 -8.90
C LEU A 78 0.89 -1.57 -10.10
N THR A 79 1.44 -1.35 -11.29
CA THR A 79 1.08 -2.12 -12.48
C THR A 79 1.41 -3.61 -12.34
N ASN A 80 2.57 -3.95 -11.79
CA ASN A 80 2.96 -5.33 -11.54
C ASN A 80 2.05 -6.03 -10.52
N ALA A 81 1.61 -5.35 -9.47
CA ALA A 81 0.75 -5.91 -8.43
C ALA A 81 -0.73 -6.01 -8.86
N ALA A 82 -1.14 -5.30 -9.90
CA ALA A 82 -2.55 -5.10 -10.26
C ALA A 82 -3.34 -6.42 -10.38
N THR A 83 -2.79 -7.44 -11.02
CA THR A 83 -3.46 -8.75 -11.18
C THR A 83 -3.79 -9.39 -9.81
N GLY A 84 -2.85 -9.39 -8.87
CA GLY A 84 -3.09 -9.98 -7.55
C GLY A 84 -4.08 -9.17 -6.71
N VAL A 85 -4.06 -7.85 -6.84
CA VAL A 85 -5.03 -6.97 -6.16
C VAL A 85 -6.43 -7.11 -6.77
N ALA A 86 -6.52 -7.20 -8.11
CA ALA A 86 -7.79 -7.45 -8.79
C ALA A 86 -8.38 -8.82 -8.41
N ASN A 87 -7.54 -9.86 -8.27
CA ASN A 87 -7.98 -11.17 -7.78
C ASN A 87 -8.59 -11.06 -6.37
N ALA A 88 -7.92 -10.37 -5.45
CA ALA A 88 -8.46 -10.12 -4.11
C ALA A 88 -9.80 -9.36 -4.16
N ALA A 89 -9.94 -8.38 -5.07
CA ALA A 89 -11.16 -7.61 -5.25
C ALA A 89 -12.36 -8.47 -5.67
N LEU A 90 -12.16 -9.33 -6.66
CA LEU A 90 -13.21 -10.21 -7.19
C LEU A 90 -13.69 -11.19 -6.14
N ASP A 91 -12.79 -11.72 -5.32
CA ASP A 91 -13.09 -12.69 -4.27
C ASP A 91 -13.44 -12.07 -2.92
N SER A 92 -13.56 -10.74 -2.86
CA SER A 92 -13.91 -10.02 -1.61
C SER A 92 -12.90 -10.22 -0.48
N ILE A 93 -11.61 -10.25 -0.81
CA ILE A 93 -10.52 -10.44 0.16
C ILE A 93 -9.99 -9.08 0.61
N PRO A 94 -9.97 -8.80 1.93
CA PRO A 94 -9.52 -7.52 2.45
C PRO A 94 -8.01 -7.36 2.29
N MET A 95 -7.59 -6.24 1.70
CA MET A 95 -6.19 -5.90 1.51
C MET A 95 -6.00 -4.38 1.58
N VAL A 96 -4.96 -3.94 2.27
CA VAL A 96 -4.53 -2.54 2.24
C VAL A 96 -3.24 -2.46 1.43
N VAL A 97 -3.35 -1.87 0.24
CA VAL A 97 -2.20 -1.57 -0.62
C VAL A 97 -1.65 -0.22 -0.21
N ILE A 98 -0.38 -0.18 0.14
CA ILE A 98 0.35 1.04 0.47
C ILE A 98 1.38 1.26 -0.62
N ALA A 99 1.24 2.36 -1.36
CA ALA A 99 2.14 2.67 -2.45
C ALA A 99 2.96 3.93 -2.16
N GLY A 100 4.23 3.90 -2.52
CA GLY A 100 5.02 5.11 -2.57
C GLY A 100 4.58 5.97 -3.75
N ASP A 101 4.65 7.29 -3.59
CA ASP A 101 4.39 8.25 -4.65
C ASP A 101 5.63 9.12 -4.88
N VAL A 102 5.60 9.94 -5.92
CA VAL A 102 6.64 10.93 -6.18
C VAL A 102 6.54 12.09 -5.19
N PRO A 103 7.66 12.72 -4.81
CA PRO A 103 7.62 13.93 -4.01
C PRO A 103 6.76 15.02 -4.66
N THR A 104 5.99 15.75 -3.86
CA THR A 104 5.02 16.75 -4.34
C THR A 104 5.62 17.82 -5.27
N HIS A 105 6.90 18.16 -5.09
CA HIS A 105 7.58 19.12 -5.95
C HIS A 105 7.92 18.60 -7.36
N TYR A 106 7.70 17.29 -7.61
CA TYR A 106 7.82 16.67 -8.93
C TYR A 106 6.50 16.52 -9.67
N TYR A 107 5.37 16.86 -9.05
CA TYR A 107 4.08 16.78 -9.72
C TYR A 107 4.07 17.57 -11.02
N GLY A 108 3.61 16.95 -12.09
CA GLY A 108 3.61 17.53 -13.43
C GLY A 108 4.95 17.56 -14.16
N LYS A 109 6.00 16.94 -13.60
CA LYS A 109 7.37 16.96 -14.16
C LYS A 109 7.84 15.62 -14.68
N HIS A 110 6.99 14.61 -14.74
CA HIS A 110 7.29 13.26 -15.21
C HIS A 110 8.61 12.68 -14.61
N PRO A 111 8.72 12.59 -13.28
CA PRO A 111 9.91 12.00 -12.69
C PRO A 111 10.03 10.53 -13.06
N HIS A 112 11.23 9.98 -12.84
CA HIS A 112 11.52 8.59 -13.15
C HIS A 112 10.49 7.62 -12.56
N GLN A 113 9.98 6.71 -13.39
CA GLN A 113 9.01 5.68 -13.04
C GLN A 113 7.59 6.17 -12.69
N GLU A 114 7.28 7.44 -12.81
CA GLU A 114 5.90 7.90 -12.80
C GLU A 114 5.27 7.67 -14.18
N VAL A 115 4.29 6.76 -14.26
CA VAL A 115 3.52 6.53 -15.49
C VAL A 115 2.27 7.39 -15.45
N ASN A 116 2.38 8.60 -16.01
CA ASN A 116 1.31 9.58 -16.01
C ASN A 116 1.44 10.52 -17.22
N LEU A 117 0.74 10.19 -18.30
CA LEU A 117 0.78 10.97 -19.56
C LEU A 117 0.19 12.39 -19.42
N HIS A 118 -0.68 12.61 -18.46
CA HIS A 118 -1.36 13.89 -18.27
C HIS A 118 -0.62 14.81 -17.27
N ALA A 119 0.46 14.33 -16.66
CA ALA A 119 1.26 15.07 -15.69
C ALA A 119 0.47 15.67 -14.50
N ASP A 120 -0.61 15.01 -14.10
CA ASP A 120 -1.51 15.40 -13.00
C ASP A 120 -1.30 14.58 -11.72
N ALA A 121 -0.22 13.78 -11.69
CA ALA A 121 0.16 12.89 -10.60
C ALA A 121 -0.95 11.89 -10.19
N SER A 122 -1.69 11.39 -11.17
CA SER A 122 -2.84 10.48 -10.99
C SER A 122 -2.51 9.00 -11.19
N GLN A 123 -1.24 8.60 -11.08
CA GLN A 123 -0.82 7.19 -11.29
C GLN A 123 -1.62 6.17 -10.46
N TYR A 124 -2.11 6.55 -9.31
CA TYR A 124 -2.93 5.71 -8.43
C TYR A 124 -4.30 5.38 -9.02
N GLU A 125 -4.77 6.14 -10.01
CA GLU A 125 -6.05 5.93 -10.69
C GLU A 125 -6.11 4.59 -11.43
N ILE A 126 -4.96 3.97 -11.73
CA ILE A 126 -4.87 2.62 -12.29
C ILE A 126 -5.68 1.62 -11.45
N TYR A 127 -5.76 1.84 -10.14
CA TYR A 127 -6.44 0.93 -9.21
C TYR A 127 -7.93 1.23 -9.03
N ARG A 128 -8.40 2.41 -9.41
CA ARG A 128 -9.80 2.82 -9.20
C ARG A 128 -10.85 1.80 -9.67
N PRO A 129 -10.68 1.09 -10.80
CA PRO A 129 -11.67 0.11 -11.26
C PRO A 129 -11.84 -1.12 -10.37
N PHE A 130 -10.86 -1.48 -9.55
CA PHE A 130 -10.85 -2.74 -8.81
C PHE A 130 -10.49 -2.63 -7.33
N VAL A 131 -10.48 -1.42 -6.77
CA VAL A 131 -10.39 -1.24 -5.31
C VAL A 131 -11.60 -0.51 -4.77
N LYS A 132 -11.94 -0.74 -3.51
CA LYS A 132 -13.09 -0.08 -2.88
C LYS A 132 -12.91 1.43 -2.79
N ARG A 133 -11.67 1.88 -2.56
CA ARG A 133 -11.31 3.29 -2.53
C ARG A 133 -9.82 3.48 -2.72
N VAL A 134 -9.48 4.63 -3.27
CA VAL A 134 -8.12 5.14 -3.38
C VAL A 134 -8.02 6.42 -2.55
N TRP A 135 -6.96 6.54 -1.77
CA TRP A 135 -6.58 7.79 -1.09
C TRP A 135 -5.19 8.21 -1.54
N ARG A 136 -5.01 9.50 -1.58
CA ARG A 136 -3.70 10.11 -1.70
C ARG A 136 -3.43 10.90 -0.42
N VAL A 137 -2.28 10.67 0.21
CA VAL A 137 -1.90 11.34 1.45
C VAL A 137 -1.03 12.55 1.13
N ASP A 138 -1.67 13.66 0.77
CA ASP A 138 -0.97 14.91 0.45
C ASP A 138 -0.53 15.69 1.69
N SER A 139 -1.05 15.36 2.86
CA SER A 139 -0.69 15.99 4.12
C SER A 139 -0.43 14.96 5.23
N PRO A 140 0.69 15.10 5.95
CA PRO A 140 0.99 14.23 7.10
C PRO A 140 -0.09 14.19 8.18
N HIS A 141 -0.86 15.27 8.33
CA HIS A 141 -1.93 15.36 9.32
C HIS A 141 -3.12 14.45 9.02
N LEU A 142 -3.35 14.14 7.75
CA LEU A 142 -4.45 13.27 7.31
C LEU A 142 -4.10 11.78 7.45
N PHE A 143 -2.82 11.46 7.60
CA PHE A 143 -2.34 10.08 7.57
C PHE A 143 -3.04 9.15 8.58
N PRO A 144 -3.16 9.49 9.88
CA PRO A 144 -3.77 8.58 10.86
C PRO A 144 -5.25 8.29 10.53
N GLU A 145 -5.99 9.32 10.13
CA GLU A 145 -7.41 9.20 9.76
C GLU A 145 -7.58 8.34 8.50
N ILE A 146 -6.74 8.57 7.48
CA ILE A 146 -6.79 7.80 6.23
C ILE A 146 -6.47 6.33 6.50
N MET A 147 -5.47 6.03 7.31
CA MET A 147 -5.12 4.64 7.64
C MET A 147 -6.25 3.91 8.38
N GLU A 148 -6.90 4.58 9.34
CA GLU A 148 -8.05 3.99 10.04
C GLU A 148 -9.22 3.73 9.08
N LYS A 149 -9.55 4.69 8.21
CA LYS A 149 -10.57 4.53 7.18
C LYS A 149 -10.23 3.42 6.19
N ALA A 150 -8.95 3.31 5.80
CA ALA A 150 -8.50 2.30 4.85
C ALA A 150 -8.72 0.88 5.40
N PHE A 151 -8.26 0.59 6.61
CA PHE A 151 -8.47 -0.72 7.22
C PHE A 151 -9.95 -1.00 7.48
N THR A 152 -10.68 -0.04 8.05
CA THR A 152 -12.12 -0.19 8.30
C THR A 152 -12.87 -0.48 6.99
N LEU A 153 -12.59 0.24 5.91
CA LEU A 153 -13.26 0.03 4.64
C LEU A 153 -12.87 -1.30 4.00
N ALA A 154 -11.59 -1.71 4.09
CA ALA A 154 -11.14 -2.99 3.56
C ALA A 154 -11.88 -4.17 4.20
N GLU A 155 -12.16 -4.09 5.50
CA GLU A 155 -12.73 -5.17 6.30
C GLU A 155 -14.26 -5.11 6.45
N SER A 156 -14.90 -3.96 6.17
CA SER A 156 -16.34 -3.75 6.40
C SER A 156 -17.21 -4.08 5.19
N GLY A 157 -18.48 -4.40 5.42
CA GLY A 157 -19.44 -4.74 4.39
C GLY A 157 -18.98 -5.92 3.54
N ARG A 158 -19.01 -5.79 2.21
CA ARG A 158 -18.28 -6.69 1.31
C ARG A 158 -16.79 -6.34 1.42
N PRO A 159 -15.95 -7.20 2.01
CA PRO A 159 -14.52 -6.91 2.12
C PRO A 159 -13.86 -6.75 0.75
N GLY A 160 -12.71 -6.09 0.72
CA GLY A 160 -11.99 -5.92 -0.53
C GLY A 160 -10.79 -5.00 -0.39
N PRO A 161 -9.94 -4.91 -1.43
CA PRO A 161 -8.77 -4.10 -1.39
C PRO A 161 -9.08 -2.60 -1.41
N VAL A 162 -8.17 -1.84 -0.81
CA VAL A 162 -8.09 -0.38 -0.85
C VAL A 162 -6.66 0.04 -1.17
N LEU A 163 -6.45 1.26 -1.67
CA LEU A 163 -5.14 1.84 -1.95
C LEU A 163 -4.94 3.14 -1.16
N VAL A 164 -3.76 3.27 -0.54
CA VAL A 164 -3.25 4.47 0.15
C VAL A 164 -1.88 4.84 -0.40
#